data_8a434cea226221a6f9465189bab0e4a1
#
_entry.id   8a434cea226221a6f9465189bab0e4a1
#
_cell.length_a   1.000
_cell.length_b   1.000
_cell.length_c   1.000
_cell.angle_alpha   90.00
_cell.angle_beta   90.00
_cell.angle_gamma   90.00
#
_symmetry.space_group_name_H-M   'P 1'
#
loop_
_entity.id
_entity.type
_entity.pdbx_description
1 polymer ?
#
loop_
_entity_poly.entity_id
_entity_poly.type
_entity_poly.pdbx_seq_one_letter_code
_entity_poly.pdbx_strand_id
1 'polypeptide(L)'
;MNKIWCLDNSIGESLIENKLVLPNGCFNLAIVSGNAIEVHTSKQKYEINEGFYFCSQMTNKVLVNIQPKTKVIIIQLHAWTLSFFQKYDLNNFTDSIIKIDSAELPFKVNLNSDISVLLNTINTYFEELHSINKSKNTIEKICEIIKLRNEEISVSEIGESLNVSQRLLQIKFKSATGLTIKKYIQILKFRKSVDQMVNSGLDKLKLTDVALYNQYFDQSHFIKQFKDVTKTTPKMFNSDLYFLSKKR
;
A
#
# COMPACT_ATOMS: atom_id res chain seq x y z
N MET A 1 4.08 -7.29 -9.65
CA MET A 1 4.71 -6.27 -8.77
C MET A 1 4.30 -4.88 -9.23
N ASN A 2 4.12 -3.90 -8.31
CA ASN A 2 3.64 -2.56 -8.66
C ASN A 2 4.79 -1.53 -8.70
N LYS A 3 5.51 -1.35 -7.60
CA LYS A 3 6.64 -0.41 -7.47
C LYS A 3 7.65 -0.92 -6.45
N ILE A 4 8.87 -0.40 -6.54
CA ILE A 4 9.94 -0.65 -5.58
C ILE A 4 10.45 0.69 -5.06
N TRP A 5 10.72 0.73 -3.77
CA TRP A 5 11.26 1.87 -3.05
C TRP A 5 12.51 1.46 -2.31
N CYS A 6 13.52 2.30 -2.32
CA CYS A 6 14.68 2.13 -1.48
C CYS A 6 14.80 3.35 -0.57
N LEU A 7 14.83 3.10 0.73
CA LEU A 7 15.11 4.09 1.75
C LEU A 7 16.52 3.81 2.24
N ASP A 8 17.44 4.67 1.88
CA ASP A 8 18.84 4.46 2.16
C ASP A 8 19.36 5.53 3.15
N ASN A 9 19.59 5.10 4.39
CA ASN A 9 20.27 5.84 5.44
C ASN A 9 21.56 5.12 5.86
N SER A 10 22.12 4.30 4.95
CA SER A 10 23.28 3.45 5.25
C SER A 10 24.55 4.22 5.56
N ILE A 11 24.70 5.42 4.98
CA ILE A 11 25.80 6.35 5.23
C ILE A 11 25.37 7.53 6.11
N GLY A 12 24.09 7.62 6.48
CA GLY A 12 23.56 8.70 7.33
C GLY A 12 24.04 8.57 8.77
N GLU A 13 24.37 9.69 9.38
CA GLU A 13 24.77 9.77 10.80
C GLU A 13 23.60 10.17 11.72
N SER A 14 22.51 10.66 11.14
CA SER A 14 21.35 11.14 11.88
C SER A 14 20.12 10.27 11.67
N LEU A 15 19.27 10.27 12.70
CA LEU A 15 17.96 9.65 12.66
C LEU A 15 17.05 10.39 11.65
N ILE A 16 16.38 9.65 10.79
CA ILE A 16 15.31 10.17 9.93
C ILE A 16 13.99 9.93 10.67
N GLU A 17 13.34 11.00 11.10
CA GLU A 17 12.16 10.93 11.95
C GLU A 17 10.85 11.23 11.20
N ASN A 18 9.78 10.65 11.73
CA ASN A 18 8.37 10.98 11.40
C ASN A 18 8.05 10.98 9.90
N LYS A 19 8.71 10.12 9.16
CA LYS A 19 8.34 9.94 7.74
C LYS A 19 6.97 9.31 7.63
N LEU A 20 6.13 9.94 6.82
CA LEU A 20 4.72 9.59 6.68
C LEU A 20 4.51 8.65 5.49
N VAL A 21 3.98 7.48 5.76
CA VAL A 21 3.48 6.53 4.74
C VAL A 21 1.96 6.52 4.81
N LEU A 22 1.32 6.67 3.65
CA LEU A 22 -0.14 6.70 3.54
C LEU A 22 -0.68 5.45 2.84
N PRO A 23 -1.92 5.05 3.15
CA PRO A 23 -2.60 3.95 2.50
C PRO A 23 -2.59 4.10 0.97
N ASN A 24 -2.36 3.01 0.26
CA ASN A 24 -2.28 2.99 -1.21
C ASN A 24 -2.96 1.78 -1.86
N GLY A 25 -3.60 0.93 -1.06
CA GLY A 25 -4.26 -0.28 -1.54
C GLY A 25 -3.31 -1.40 -1.96
N CYS A 26 -2.04 -1.36 -1.53
CA CYS A 26 -1.04 -2.38 -1.82
C CYS A 26 -0.64 -3.15 -0.57
N PHE A 27 -0.24 -4.41 -0.75
CA PHE A 27 0.60 -5.10 0.21
C PHE A 27 2.06 -4.68 -0.02
N ASN A 28 2.90 -4.81 1.02
CA ASN A 28 4.31 -4.54 0.86
C ASN A 28 5.15 -5.67 1.47
N LEU A 29 6.21 -6.03 0.77
CA LEU A 29 7.31 -6.80 1.31
C LEU A 29 8.42 -5.80 1.65
N ALA A 30 8.80 -5.72 2.92
CA ALA A 30 9.88 -4.87 3.38
C ALA A 30 11.11 -5.74 3.71
N ILE A 31 12.26 -5.29 3.23
CA ILE A 31 13.56 -5.90 3.50
C ILE A 31 14.37 -4.85 4.23
N VAL A 32 14.74 -5.15 5.47
CA VAL A 32 15.49 -4.24 6.34
C VAL A 32 16.89 -4.80 6.53
N SER A 33 17.90 -3.97 6.32
CA SER A 33 19.31 -4.29 6.60
C SER A 33 19.97 -3.18 7.41
N GLY A 34 20.84 -3.56 8.33
CA GLY A 34 21.51 -2.68 9.28
C GLY A 34 20.74 -2.50 10.58
N ASN A 35 20.65 -1.26 11.08
CA ASN A 35 19.99 -0.98 12.36
C ASN A 35 18.47 -1.09 12.26
N ALA A 36 17.79 -1.07 13.39
CA ALA A 36 16.35 -1.16 13.47
C ALA A 36 15.64 0.09 12.90
N ILE A 37 14.42 -0.09 12.45
CA ILE A 37 13.47 0.98 12.19
C ILE A 37 12.31 0.90 13.16
N GLU A 38 11.74 2.05 13.51
CA GLU A 38 10.49 2.10 14.26
C GLU A 38 9.34 2.38 13.30
N VAL A 39 8.27 1.62 13.42
CA VAL A 39 7.07 1.79 12.60
C VAL A 39 5.85 1.88 13.49
N HIS A 40 5.14 3.01 13.41
CA HIS A 40 3.93 3.25 14.19
C HIS A 40 2.71 3.13 13.27
N THR A 41 1.94 2.08 13.43
CA THR A 41 0.64 1.90 12.76
C THR A 41 -0.50 2.40 13.64
N SER A 42 -1.73 2.36 13.14
CA SER A 42 -2.92 2.67 13.93
C SER A 42 -3.19 1.67 15.06
N LYS A 43 -2.62 0.46 14.98
CA LYS A 43 -2.83 -0.61 15.96
C LYS A 43 -1.75 -0.67 17.02
N GLN A 44 -0.49 -0.55 16.59
CA GLN A 44 0.65 -0.71 17.51
C GLN A 44 1.94 -0.11 16.94
N LYS A 45 2.94 0.00 17.81
CA LYS A 45 4.31 0.32 17.47
C LYS A 45 5.10 -0.98 17.24
N TYR A 46 5.92 -0.99 16.20
CA TYR A 46 6.84 -2.05 15.88
C TYR A 46 8.28 -1.54 15.95
N GLU A 47 9.16 -2.33 16.52
CA GLU A 47 10.59 -2.23 16.32
C GLU A 47 11.00 -3.33 15.33
N ILE A 48 11.48 -2.91 14.17
CA ILE A 48 11.73 -3.79 13.03
C ILE A 48 13.24 -3.86 12.82
N ASN A 49 13.81 -4.98 13.24
CA ASN A 49 15.22 -5.31 13.06
C ASN A 49 15.52 -5.84 11.66
N GLU A 50 16.78 -6.19 11.39
CA GLU A 50 17.17 -6.78 10.12
C GLU A 50 16.34 -8.03 9.78
N GLY A 51 15.90 -8.13 8.52
CA GLY A 51 15.12 -9.26 8.03
C GLY A 51 14.05 -8.90 6.99
N PHE A 52 13.16 -9.85 6.77
CA PHE A 52 12.04 -9.77 5.83
C PHE A 52 10.73 -9.57 6.59
N TYR A 53 9.90 -8.67 6.08
CA TYR A 53 8.62 -8.33 6.72
C TYR A 53 7.53 -8.18 5.68
N PHE A 54 6.38 -8.78 6.00
CA PHE A 54 5.17 -8.58 5.22
C PHE A 54 4.30 -7.53 5.91
N CYS A 55 3.98 -6.47 5.16
CA CYS A 55 3.11 -5.40 5.61
C CYS A 55 1.75 -5.55 4.95
N SER A 56 0.72 -5.69 5.76
CA SER A 56 -0.67 -5.80 5.32
C SER A 56 -1.18 -4.51 4.66
N GLN A 57 -2.42 -4.54 4.19
CA GLN A 57 -3.12 -3.33 3.75
C GLN A 57 -3.21 -2.33 4.90
N MET A 58 -2.62 -1.15 4.73
CA MET A 58 -2.76 -0.06 5.69
C MET A 58 -4.04 0.72 5.42
N THR A 59 -4.76 1.07 6.48
CA THR A 59 -6.02 1.83 6.40
C THR A 59 -5.89 3.25 6.95
N ASN A 60 -4.82 3.50 7.71
CA ASN A 60 -4.47 4.78 8.30
C ASN A 60 -3.01 5.13 7.99
N LYS A 61 -2.61 6.35 8.35
CA LYS A 61 -1.21 6.77 8.26
C LYS A 61 -0.30 5.84 9.07
N VAL A 62 0.91 5.69 8.57
CA VAL A 62 2.01 5.02 9.27
C VAL A 62 3.14 6.02 9.40
N LEU A 63 3.75 6.11 10.59
CA LEU A 63 4.95 6.90 10.82
C LEU A 63 6.16 5.97 10.91
N VAL A 64 7.25 6.36 10.28
CA VAL A 64 8.48 5.57 10.21
C VAL A 64 9.65 6.42 10.66
N ASN A 65 10.42 5.90 11.62
CA ASN A 65 11.71 6.43 12.04
C ASN A 65 12.81 5.47 11.60
N ILE A 66 13.84 5.98 10.92
CA ILE A 66 14.91 5.16 10.33
C ILE A 66 16.23 5.53 11.00
N GLN A 67 16.80 4.59 11.72
CA GLN A 67 18.09 4.75 12.39
C GLN A 67 19.22 5.00 11.36
N PRO A 68 20.34 5.64 11.77
CA PRO A 68 21.56 5.65 10.97
C PRO A 68 22.01 4.24 10.61
N LYS A 69 22.75 4.10 9.52
CA LYS A 69 23.28 2.83 9.01
C LYS A 69 22.19 1.79 8.67
N THR A 70 21.04 2.27 8.23
CA THR A 70 19.89 1.42 7.88
C THR A 70 19.52 1.60 6.41
N LYS A 71 19.21 0.50 5.75
CA LYS A 71 18.64 0.46 4.43
C LYS A 71 17.36 -0.34 4.41
N VAL A 72 16.31 0.20 3.79
CA VAL A 72 15.01 -0.47 3.66
C VAL A 72 14.62 -0.53 2.20
N ILE A 73 14.34 -1.72 1.71
CA ILE A 73 13.76 -1.96 0.39
C ILE A 73 12.31 -2.34 0.59
N ILE A 74 11.40 -1.59 -0.03
CA ILE A 74 9.97 -1.86 0.02
C ILE A 74 9.49 -2.23 -1.39
N ILE A 75 8.96 -3.42 -1.51
CA ILE A 75 8.38 -3.95 -2.74
C ILE A 75 6.87 -3.91 -2.59
N GLN A 76 6.23 -3.04 -3.38
CA GLN A 76 4.78 -2.94 -3.42
C GLN A 76 4.20 -4.05 -4.29
N LEU A 77 3.33 -4.84 -3.70
CA LEU A 77 2.56 -5.89 -4.35
C LEU A 77 1.13 -5.40 -4.60
N HIS A 78 0.55 -5.80 -5.72
CA HIS A 78 -0.86 -5.50 -5.98
C HIS A 78 -1.77 -6.08 -4.90
N ALA A 79 -2.94 -5.48 -4.70
CA ALA A 79 -3.94 -5.94 -3.73
C ALA A 79 -4.36 -7.41 -3.94
N TRP A 80 -4.32 -7.87 -5.18
CA TRP A 80 -4.69 -9.24 -5.57
C TRP A 80 -3.53 -10.25 -5.51
N THR A 81 -2.29 -9.81 -5.27
CA THR A 81 -1.11 -10.71 -5.32
C THR A 81 -1.23 -11.87 -4.35
N LEU A 82 -1.73 -11.65 -3.13
CA LEU A 82 -1.88 -12.71 -2.14
C LEU A 82 -3.01 -13.70 -2.45
N SER A 83 -3.94 -13.36 -3.34
CA SER A 83 -4.97 -14.30 -3.78
C SER A 83 -4.42 -15.49 -4.59
N PHE A 84 -3.18 -15.40 -5.07
CA PHE A 84 -2.48 -16.53 -5.68
C PHE A 84 -2.05 -17.59 -4.66
N PHE A 85 -1.86 -17.16 -3.42
CA PHE A 85 -1.50 -18.03 -2.31
C PHE A 85 -2.77 -18.41 -1.53
N GLN A 86 -3.60 -19.28 -2.06
CA GLN A 86 -4.92 -19.66 -1.52
C GLN A 86 -4.96 -20.08 -0.03
N LYS A 87 -3.84 -19.96 0.66
CA LYS A 87 -3.57 -20.48 2.00
C LYS A 87 -3.95 -19.51 3.12
N TYR A 88 -4.20 -18.22 2.82
CA TYR A 88 -4.35 -17.20 3.86
C TYR A 88 -5.74 -16.56 3.81
N ASP A 89 -6.44 -16.58 4.95
CA ASP A 89 -7.61 -15.75 5.18
C ASP A 89 -7.17 -14.42 5.84
N LEU A 90 -7.27 -13.34 5.08
CA LEU A 90 -6.83 -12.02 5.50
C LEU A 90 -7.94 -11.16 6.13
N ASN A 91 -9.11 -11.73 6.44
CA ASN A 91 -10.29 -10.98 6.88
C ASN A 91 -10.04 -9.94 7.98
N ASN A 92 -9.07 -10.17 8.86
CA ASN A 92 -8.72 -9.26 9.97
C ASN A 92 -7.27 -8.78 9.92
N PHE A 93 -6.59 -9.03 8.78
CA PHE A 93 -5.17 -8.71 8.62
C PHE A 93 -4.99 -7.38 7.89
N THR A 94 -5.23 -6.27 8.61
CA THR A 94 -4.96 -4.90 8.18
C THR A 94 -4.14 -4.17 9.23
N ASP A 95 -3.42 -3.12 8.83
CA ASP A 95 -2.59 -2.27 9.70
C ASP A 95 -1.60 -3.08 10.57
N SER A 96 -1.06 -4.17 10.01
CA SER A 96 -0.20 -5.13 10.71
C SER A 96 1.06 -5.42 9.90
N ILE A 97 2.15 -5.72 10.63
CA ILE A 97 3.45 -6.10 10.08
C ILE A 97 3.85 -7.40 10.74
N ILE A 98 4.25 -8.38 9.94
CA ILE A 98 4.75 -9.67 10.43
C ILE A 98 6.15 -9.92 9.88
N LYS A 99 7.02 -10.48 10.71
CA LYS A 99 8.32 -10.97 10.28
C LYS A 99 8.14 -12.28 9.53
N ILE A 100 8.86 -12.43 8.42
CA ILE A 100 8.87 -13.66 7.62
C ILE A 100 10.24 -14.31 7.81
N ASP A 101 10.26 -15.60 8.06
CA ASP A 101 11.50 -16.36 7.96
C ASP A 101 11.93 -16.41 6.49
N SER A 102 13.21 -16.16 6.24
CA SER A 102 13.76 -16.25 4.88
C SER A 102 13.57 -17.62 4.24
N ALA A 103 13.48 -18.68 5.04
CA ALA A 103 13.18 -20.05 4.60
C ALA A 103 11.72 -20.22 4.12
N GLU A 104 10.80 -19.36 4.57
CA GLU A 104 9.39 -19.36 4.15
C GLU A 104 9.13 -18.54 2.89
N LEU A 105 10.11 -17.76 2.44
CA LEU A 105 10.00 -17.03 1.19
C LEU A 105 9.95 -18.00 0.01
N PRO A 106 9.04 -17.79 -0.96
CA PRO A 106 8.90 -18.68 -2.11
C PRO A 106 10.04 -18.52 -3.14
N PHE A 107 11.00 -17.66 -2.86
CA PHE A 107 12.20 -17.41 -3.66
C PHE A 107 13.41 -17.27 -2.75
N LYS A 108 14.57 -17.70 -3.24
CA LYS A 108 15.82 -17.58 -2.48
C LYS A 108 16.35 -16.15 -2.56
N VAL A 109 16.51 -15.52 -1.41
CA VAL A 109 17.03 -14.16 -1.25
C VAL A 109 18.18 -14.17 -0.25
N ASN A 110 19.27 -13.49 -0.62
CA ASN A 110 20.34 -13.17 0.31
C ASN A 110 20.34 -11.65 0.56
N LEU A 111 20.25 -11.22 1.80
CA LEU A 111 20.26 -9.80 2.20
C LEU A 111 21.52 -9.06 1.72
N ASN A 112 22.63 -9.81 1.56
CA ASN A 112 23.90 -9.28 1.09
C ASN A 112 24.04 -9.27 -0.45
N SER A 113 23.03 -9.74 -1.17
CA SER A 113 23.05 -9.71 -2.64
C SER A 113 22.91 -8.28 -3.15
N ASP A 114 23.46 -8.06 -4.35
CA ASP A 114 23.17 -6.83 -5.09
C ASP A 114 21.65 -6.63 -5.23
N ILE A 115 21.21 -5.39 -5.04
CA ILE A 115 19.79 -5.03 -5.10
C ILE A 115 19.17 -5.41 -6.45
N SER A 116 19.91 -5.31 -7.54
CA SER A 116 19.46 -5.64 -8.89
C SER A 116 19.16 -7.13 -9.03
N VAL A 117 20.01 -7.98 -8.48
CA VAL A 117 19.83 -9.45 -8.45
C VAL A 117 18.59 -9.81 -7.63
N LEU A 118 18.47 -9.21 -6.44
CA LEU A 118 17.31 -9.39 -5.58
C LEU A 118 16.00 -9.02 -6.30
N LEU A 119 15.96 -7.85 -6.90
CA LEU A 119 14.79 -7.34 -7.61
C LEU A 119 14.41 -8.22 -8.81
N ASN A 120 15.39 -8.65 -9.58
CA ASN A 120 15.16 -9.56 -10.71
C ASN A 120 14.57 -10.89 -10.23
N THR A 121 15.13 -11.49 -9.20
CA THR A 121 14.60 -12.75 -8.62
C THR A 121 13.15 -12.62 -8.20
N ILE A 122 12.82 -11.55 -7.47
CA ILE A 122 11.47 -11.30 -7.00
C ILE A 122 10.51 -11.01 -8.16
N ASN A 123 10.95 -10.21 -9.13
CA ASN A 123 10.10 -9.87 -10.29
C ASN A 123 9.79 -11.12 -11.12
N THR A 124 10.80 -11.91 -11.46
CA THR A 124 10.63 -13.17 -12.22
C THR A 124 9.65 -14.10 -11.52
N TYR A 125 9.80 -14.28 -10.19
CA TYR A 125 8.88 -15.12 -9.43
C TYR A 125 7.41 -14.64 -9.55
N PHE A 126 7.15 -13.35 -9.37
CA PHE A 126 5.78 -12.82 -9.44
C PHE A 126 5.23 -12.81 -10.87
N GLU A 127 6.06 -12.66 -11.90
CA GLU A 127 5.65 -12.77 -13.30
C GLU A 127 5.25 -14.20 -13.65
N GLU A 128 6.03 -15.20 -13.25
CA GLU A 128 5.71 -16.61 -13.43
C GLU A 128 4.41 -16.98 -12.69
N LEU A 129 4.29 -16.58 -11.42
CA LEU A 129 3.10 -16.81 -10.62
C LEU A 129 1.85 -16.20 -11.26
N HIS A 130 1.96 -14.99 -11.79
CA HIS A 130 0.87 -14.32 -12.50
C HIS A 130 0.51 -15.04 -13.79
N SER A 131 1.50 -15.48 -14.59
CA SER A 131 1.26 -16.18 -15.86
C SER A 131 0.47 -17.48 -15.67
N ILE A 132 0.79 -18.24 -14.63
CA ILE A 132 0.11 -19.51 -14.28
C ILE A 132 -1.35 -19.26 -13.82
N ASN A 133 -1.62 -18.14 -13.15
CA ASN A 133 -2.91 -17.89 -12.48
C ASN A 133 -3.81 -16.87 -13.19
N LYS A 134 -3.37 -16.27 -14.29
CA LYS A 134 -4.00 -15.14 -14.98
C LYS A 134 -5.50 -15.33 -15.30
N SER A 135 -5.92 -16.53 -15.68
CA SER A 135 -7.30 -16.79 -16.08
C SER A 135 -8.30 -16.95 -14.93
N LYS A 136 -7.82 -17.12 -13.70
CA LYS A 136 -8.66 -17.53 -12.55
C LYS A 136 -8.83 -16.46 -11.47
N ASN A 137 -8.13 -15.33 -11.56
CA ASN A 137 -8.08 -14.38 -10.45
C ASN A 137 -9.23 -13.36 -10.47
N THR A 138 -10.33 -13.72 -9.78
CA THR A 138 -11.48 -12.82 -9.60
C THR A 138 -11.09 -11.51 -8.91
N ILE A 139 -10.15 -11.53 -7.96
CA ILE A 139 -9.74 -10.34 -7.19
C ILE A 139 -9.00 -9.35 -8.09
N GLU A 140 -8.14 -9.84 -8.96
CA GLU A 140 -7.47 -9.02 -9.98
C GLU A 140 -8.49 -8.32 -10.87
N LYS A 141 -9.47 -9.05 -11.42
CA LYS A 141 -10.53 -8.49 -12.25
C LYS A 141 -11.32 -7.39 -11.53
N ILE A 142 -11.63 -7.58 -10.25
CA ILE A 142 -12.28 -6.53 -9.43
C ILE A 142 -11.40 -5.28 -9.36
N CYS A 143 -10.10 -5.43 -9.07
CA CYS A 143 -9.17 -4.31 -8.99
C CYS A 143 -9.01 -3.58 -10.34
N GLU A 144 -8.97 -4.32 -11.45
CA GLU A 144 -8.91 -3.77 -12.80
C GLU A 144 -10.16 -2.97 -13.16
N ILE A 145 -11.36 -3.52 -12.90
CA ILE A 145 -12.63 -2.83 -13.13
C ILE A 145 -12.68 -1.52 -12.34
N ILE A 146 -12.31 -1.55 -11.05
CA ILE A 146 -12.27 -0.35 -10.20
C ILE A 146 -11.35 0.72 -10.81
N LYS A 147 -10.16 0.31 -11.25
CA LYS A 147 -9.17 1.21 -11.86
C LYS A 147 -9.65 1.76 -13.21
N LEU A 148 -10.22 0.93 -14.08
CA LEU A 148 -10.75 1.34 -15.39
C LEU A 148 -11.92 2.32 -15.27
N ARG A 149 -12.70 2.23 -14.20
CA ARG A 149 -13.80 3.14 -13.90
C ARG A 149 -13.39 4.35 -13.05
N ASN A 150 -12.08 4.61 -12.90
CA ASN A 150 -11.55 5.71 -12.08
C ASN A 150 -12.11 5.73 -10.64
N GLU A 151 -12.27 4.56 -10.01
CA GLU A 151 -12.87 4.39 -8.68
C GLU A 151 -14.36 4.81 -8.58
N GLU A 152 -15.04 5.02 -9.73
CA GLU A 152 -16.45 5.42 -9.82
C GLU A 152 -17.31 4.22 -10.23
N ILE A 153 -17.43 3.29 -9.31
CA ILE A 153 -18.21 2.07 -9.53
C ILE A 153 -18.76 1.54 -8.21
N SER A 154 -19.97 1.03 -8.24
CA SER A 154 -20.61 0.36 -7.11
C SER A 154 -20.26 -1.14 -7.09
N VAL A 155 -20.43 -1.76 -5.90
CA VAL A 155 -20.26 -3.22 -5.76
C VAL A 155 -21.29 -4.00 -6.62
N SER A 156 -22.49 -3.42 -6.85
CA SER A 156 -23.50 -4.00 -7.72
C SER A 156 -22.99 -4.11 -9.15
N GLU A 157 -22.54 -2.99 -9.71
CA GLU A 157 -22.03 -2.93 -11.09
C GLU A 157 -20.82 -3.86 -11.32
N ILE A 158 -19.93 -3.99 -10.30
CA ILE A 158 -18.85 -4.98 -10.36
C ILE A 158 -19.42 -6.40 -10.41
N GLY A 159 -20.46 -6.67 -9.60
CA GLY A 159 -21.14 -7.97 -9.56
C GLY A 159 -21.77 -8.33 -10.90
N GLU A 160 -22.46 -7.39 -11.50
CA GLU A 160 -23.08 -7.52 -12.83
C GLU A 160 -22.00 -7.77 -13.90
N SER A 161 -20.92 -6.99 -13.89
CA SER A 161 -19.82 -7.13 -14.87
C SER A 161 -19.11 -8.49 -14.81
N LEU A 162 -19.07 -9.10 -13.63
CA LEU A 162 -18.41 -10.40 -13.42
C LEU A 162 -19.38 -11.57 -13.35
N ASN A 163 -20.70 -11.34 -13.45
CA ASN A 163 -21.75 -12.30 -13.24
C ASN A 163 -21.62 -13.07 -11.90
N VAL A 164 -21.35 -12.30 -10.82
CA VAL A 164 -21.13 -12.80 -9.47
C VAL A 164 -21.97 -12.01 -8.48
N SER A 165 -22.63 -12.67 -7.51
CA SER A 165 -23.41 -11.98 -6.50
C SER A 165 -22.55 -11.05 -5.64
N GLN A 166 -23.10 -9.88 -5.25
CA GLN A 166 -22.41 -8.89 -4.41
C GLN A 166 -21.86 -9.51 -3.11
N ARG A 167 -22.66 -10.39 -2.48
CA ARG A 167 -22.27 -11.09 -1.25
C ARG A 167 -20.99 -11.91 -1.45
N LEU A 168 -20.94 -12.69 -2.54
CA LEU A 168 -19.78 -13.54 -2.84
C LEU A 168 -18.55 -12.72 -3.18
N LEU A 169 -18.72 -11.61 -3.92
CA LEU A 169 -17.64 -10.67 -4.21
C LEU A 169 -17.04 -10.07 -2.94
N GLN A 170 -17.90 -9.59 -2.03
CA GLN A 170 -17.45 -8.99 -0.77
C GLN A 170 -16.70 -9.99 0.10
N ILE A 171 -17.20 -11.23 0.22
CA ILE A 171 -16.53 -12.29 0.98
C ILE A 171 -15.14 -12.59 0.37
N LYS A 172 -15.09 -12.89 -0.93
CA LYS A 172 -13.86 -13.23 -1.62
C LYS A 172 -12.83 -12.08 -1.55
N PHE A 173 -13.27 -10.85 -1.80
CA PHE A 173 -12.38 -9.70 -1.79
C PHE A 173 -11.82 -9.44 -0.39
N LYS A 174 -12.67 -9.49 0.63
CA LYS A 174 -12.23 -9.26 2.02
C LYS A 174 -11.30 -10.37 2.51
N SER A 175 -11.59 -11.63 2.21
CA SER A 175 -10.72 -12.76 2.54
C SER A 175 -9.32 -12.65 1.87
N ALA A 176 -9.28 -12.16 0.63
CA ALA A 176 -8.03 -12.06 -0.12
C ALA A 176 -7.22 -10.78 0.17
N THR A 177 -7.86 -9.72 0.66
CA THR A 177 -7.20 -8.40 0.79
C THR A 177 -7.24 -7.82 2.20
N GLY A 178 -8.08 -8.36 3.09
CA GLY A 178 -8.37 -7.78 4.41
C GLY A 178 -9.34 -6.61 4.37
N LEU A 179 -9.68 -6.09 3.19
CA LEU A 179 -10.50 -4.90 2.99
C LEU A 179 -11.86 -5.24 2.34
N THR A 180 -12.88 -4.47 2.67
CA THR A 180 -14.09 -4.44 1.83
C THR A 180 -13.79 -3.72 0.51
N ILE A 181 -14.51 -4.05 -0.57
CA ILE A 181 -14.38 -3.36 -1.87
C ILE A 181 -14.57 -1.85 -1.70
N LYS A 182 -15.59 -1.44 -0.92
CA LYS A 182 -15.85 -0.03 -0.62
C LYS A 182 -14.66 0.67 0.06
N LYS A 183 -14.03 0.01 1.05
CA LYS A 183 -12.86 0.55 1.75
C LYS A 183 -11.66 0.66 0.81
N TYR A 184 -11.46 -0.34 -0.05
CA TYR A 184 -10.41 -0.32 -1.06
C TYR A 184 -10.58 0.86 -2.04
N ILE A 185 -11.78 1.06 -2.59
CA ILE A 185 -12.10 2.23 -3.44
C ILE A 185 -11.82 3.55 -2.69
N GLN A 186 -12.24 3.66 -1.44
CA GLN A 186 -11.97 4.85 -0.62
C GLN A 186 -10.48 5.13 -0.45
N ILE A 187 -9.66 4.08 -0.24
CA ILE A 187 -8.20 4.21 -0.14
C ILE A 187 -7.60 4.71 -1.45
N LEU A 188 -8.04 4.18 -2.59
CA LEU A 188 -7.55 4.62 -3.90
C LEU A 188 -7.91 6.09 -4.19
N LYS A 189 -9.17 6.50 -3.95
CA LYS A 189 -9.60 7.90 -4.06
C LYS A 189 -8.78 8.84 -3.17
N PHE A 190 -8.61 8.45 -1.91
CA PHE A 190 -7.80 9.21 -0.96
C PHE A 190 -6.36 9.35 -1.45
N ARG A 191 -5.73 8.26 -1.88
CA ARG A 191 -4.36 8.28 -2.39
C ARG A 191 -4.20 9.21 -3.59
N LYS A 192 -5.12 9.13 -4.54
CA LYS A 192 -5.15 9.98 -5.73
C LYS A 192 -5.27 11.47 -5.37
N SER A 193 -6.12 11.80 -4.38
CA SER A 193 -6.27 13.15 -3.86
C SER A 193 -4.98 13.68 -3.24
N VAL A 194 -4.30 12.86 -2.44
CA VAL A 194 -3.01 13.25 -1.84
C VAL A 194 -1.94 13.44 -2.91
N ASP A 195 -1.84 12.52 -3.87
CA ASP A 195 -0.86 12.64 -4.96
C ASP A 195 -1.12 13.89 -5.81
N GLN A 196 -2.39 14.26 -6.07
CA GLN A 196 -2.76 15.50 -6.73
C GLN A 196 -2.32 16.73 -5.92
N MET A 197 -2.61 16.76 -4.61
CA MET A 197 -2.24 17.86 -3.72
C MET A 197 -0.72 18.06 -3.68
N VAL A 198 0.05 16.98 -3.57
CA VAL A 198 1.50 17.05 -3.48
C VAL A 198 2.14 17.47 -4.80
N ASN A 199 1.66 16.93 -5.92
CA ASN A 199 2.23 17.19 -7.25
C ASN A 199 1.91 18.62 -7.75
N SER A 200 0.76 19.17 -7.39
CA SER A 200 0.34 20.52 -7.84
C SER A 200 0.79 21.64 -6.88
N GLY A 201 1.23 21.29 -5.67
CA GLY A 201 1.50 22.22 -4.59
C GLY A 201 0.23 22.58 -3.82
N LEU A 202 0.28 22.42 -2.50
CA LEU A 202 -0.87 22.62 -1.60
C LEU A 202 -1.49 24.02 -1.68
N ASP A 203 -0.66 25.03 -1.89
CA ASP A 203 -1.07 26.44 -1.93
C ASP A 203 -1.78 26.83 -3.25
N LYS A 204 -1.66 25.99 -4.28
CA LYS A 204 -2.20 26.28 -5.63
C LYS A 204 -3.56 25.64 -5.90
N LEU A 205 -4.01 24.73 -5.03
CA LEU A 205 -5.24 23.97 -5.23
C LEU A 205 -6.34 24.40 -4.26
N LYS A 206 -7.54 24.62 -4.81
CA LYS A 206 -8.74 24.69 -3.98
C LYS A 206 -9.15 23.28 -3.55
N LEU A 207 -9.42 23.10 -2.27
CA LEU A 207 -9.86 21.79 -1.75
C LEU A 207 -11.18 21.32 -2.37
N THR A 208 -12.02 22.26 -2.81
CA THR A 208 -13.24 21.98 -3.61
C THR A 208 -12.92 21.25 -4.90
N ASP A 209 -11.88 21.72 -5.62
CA ASP A 209 -11.50 21.13 -6.91
C ASP A 209 -10.90 19.74 -6.70
N VAL A 210 -10.09 19.56 -5.64
CA VAL A 210 -9.57 18.24 -5.25
C VAL A 210 -10.70 17.28 -4.93
N ALA A 211 -11.70 17.74 -4.18
CA ALA A 211 -12.87 16.92 -3.82
C ALA A 211 -13.65 16.50 -5.05
N LEU A 212 -14.00 17.45 -5.93
CA LEU A 212 -14.74 17.18 -7.16
C LEU A 212 -13.98 16.25 -8.10
N TYR A 213 -12.72 16.56 -8.37
CA TYR A 213 -11.90 15.76 -9.29
C TYR A 213 -11.73 14.31 -8.84
N ASN A 214 -11.67 14.08 -7.52
CA ASN A 214 -11.54 12.74 -6.94
C ASN A 214 -12.90 12.16 -6.48
N GLN A 215 -14.01 12.72 -6.97
CA GLN A 215 -15.36 12.15 -6.82
C GLN A 215 -15.81 12.00 -5.35
N TYR A 216 -15.46 12.96 -4.53
CA TYR A 216 -16.12 13.14 -3.25
C TYR A 216 -17.45 13.84 -3.42
N PHE A 217 -18.38 13.56 -2.54
CA PHE A 217 -19.70 14.21 -2.56
C PHE A 217 -19.56 15.74 -2.43
N ASP A 218 -18.72 16.19 -1.51
CA ASP A 218 -18.36 17.58 -1.26
C ASP A 218 -16.99 17.71 -0.60
N GLN A 219 -16.53 18.96 -0.41
CA GLN A 219 -15.27 19.27 0.28
C GLN A 219 -15.25 18.76 1.71
N SER A 220 -16.39 18.79 2.43
CA SER A 220 -16.47 18.37 3.83
C SER A 220 -16.25 16.87 3.96
N HIS A 221 -16.81 16.08 3.03
CA HIS A 221 -16.58 14.64 2.94
C HIS A 221 -15.10 14.32 2.70
N PHE A 222 -14.44 15.04 1.78
CA PHE A 222 -13.00 14.90 1.56
C PHE A 222 -12.19 15.22 2.82
N ILE A 223 -12.43 16.38 3.46
CA ILE A 223 -11.73 16.80 4.68
C ILE A 223 -11.90 15.78 5.80
N LYS A 224 -13.12 15.26 5.98
CA LYS A 224 -13.41 14.22 6.98
C LYS A 224 -12.59 12.96 6.71
N GLN A 225 -12.63 12.43 5.50
CA GLN A 225 -11.85 11.24 5.16
C GLN A 225 -10.35 11.48 5.31
N PHE A 226 -9.86 12.65 4.87
CA PHE A 226 -8.46 13.03 5.01
C PHE A 226 -8.03 13.03 6.49
N LYS A 227 -8.83 13.64 7.35
CA LYS A 227 -8.60 13.70 8.81
C LYS A 227 -8.68 12.31 9.46
N ASP A 228 -9.60 11.47 9.01
CA ASP A 228 -9.74 10.09 9.51
C ASP A 228 -8.47 9.27 9.24
N VAL A 229 -7.86 9.42 8.06
CA VAL A 229 -6.66 8.69 7.66
C VAL A 229 -5.38 9.29 8.24
N THR A 230 -5.21 10.63 8.15
CA THR A 230 -3.94 11.31 8.46
C THR A 230 -3.87 11.88 9.87
N LYS A 231 -5.03 11.98 10.58
CA LYS A 231 -5.22 12.66 11.87
C LYS A 231 -4.89 14.16 11.83
N THR A 232 -4.83 14.75 10.63
CA THR A 232 -4.62 16.18 10.40
C THR A 232 -5.54 16.67 9.28
N THR A 233 -5.67 17.98 9.09
CA THR A 233 -6.45 18.52 7.97
C THR A 233 -5.59 18.68 6.72
N PRO A 234 -6.19 18.73 5.51
CA PRO A 234 -5.43 18.98 4.29
C PRO A 234 -4.57 20.24 4.32
N LYS A 235 -5.05 21.32 4.97
CA LYS A 235 -4.31 22.59 5.11
C LYS A 235 -3.08 22.48 6.01
N MET A 236 -3.10 21.56 6.97
CA MET A 236 -1.99 21.34 7.91
C MET A 236 -1.09 20.17 7.46
N PHE A 237 -1.36 19.60 6.30
CA PHE A 237 -0.61 18.46 5.80
C PHE A 237 0.77 18.90 5.32
N ASN A 238 1.81 18.36 5.96
CA ASN A 238 3.19 18.60 5.56
C ASN A 238 3.62 17.56 4.53
N SER A 239 3.73 17.98 3.27
CA SER A 239 4.16 17.13 2.16
C SER A 239 5.63 16.69 2.26
N ASP A 240 6.49 17.40 2.99
CA ASP A 240 7.91 17.06 3.12
C ASP A 240 8.14 15.82 3.99
N LEU A 241 7.18 15.54 4.88
CA LEU A 241 7.17 14.30 5.65
C LEU A 241 6.69 13.11 4.83
N TYR A 242 5.98 13.35 3.71
CA TYR A 242 5.39 12.30 2.91
C TYR A 242 6.43 11.61 2.04
N PHE A 243 6.73 10.39 2.38
CA PHE A 243 7.88 9.65 1.87
C PHE A 243 7.83 9.32 0.38
N LEU A 244 6.64 9.16 -0.18
CA LEU A 244 6.46 8.49 -1.48
C LEU A 244 6.01 9.43 -2.61
N SER A 245 6.07 10.73 -2.41
CA SER A 245 5.52 11.70 -3.34
C SER A 245 6.52 12.30 -4.33
N LYS A 246 7.80 12.34 -4.01
CA LYS A 246 8.78 12.93 -4.94
C LYS A 246 9.14 11.91 -6.03
N LYS A 247 8.57 12.08 -7.23
CA LYS A 247 9.22 11.58 -8.45
C LYS A 247 10.52 12.36 -8.58
N ARG A 248 11.64 11.66 -8.45
CA ARG A 248 12.90 12.15 -9.02
C ARG A 248 12.91 11.81 -10.49
#